data_443efb46798c75696c84d69c9f4fdd44
#
_entry.id   443efb46798c75696c84d69c9f4fdd44
#
_cell.length_a   1.000
_cell.length_b   1.000
_cell.length_c   1.000
_cell.angle_alpha   90.00
_cell.angle_beta   90.00
_cell.angle_gamma   90.00
#
_symmetry.space_group_name_H-M   'P 1'
#
loop_
_entity.id
_entity.type
_entity.pdbx_description
1 polymer ?
#
loop_
_entity_poly.entity_id
_entity_poly.type
_entity_poly.pdbx_seq_one_letter_code
_entity_poly.pdbx_strand_id
1 'polypeptide(L)'
;MRKAEIKRKTAETDIRLFLNLDGTGESEIDTGCGFLDHMLILLAKHGRMDLFVDCRGDTQVDDHHTVEDIGIALGQAFKEALGDKRGINRYGSQILPMDEALILTAVDLSGRGYLGYELQIPSQKVGNFDTELVEEFWLGFIRNAECTLHIRQLAGSNSHHIIEGAFKSAGRSLRAAVAIDPDCAGEIPSTKGVL
;
A
#
# COMPACT_ATOMS: atom_id res chain seq x y z
N MET A 1 -10.25 16.29 7.43
CA MET A 1 -10.44 14.87 7.04
C MET A 1 -9.38 14.56 5.99
N ARG A 2 -8.58 13.52 6.20
CA ARG A 2 -7.44 13.15 5.33
C ARG A 2 -7.93 12.22 4.22
N LYS A 3 -8.45 12.82 3.14
CA LYS A 3 -9.08 12.11 2.01
C LYS A 3 -8.50 12.63 0.69
N ALA A 4 -8.46 11.76 -0.32
CA ALA A 4 -8.08 12.12 -1.68
C ALA A 4 -8.89 11.32 -2.72
N GLU A 5 -9.08 11.89 -3.90
CA GLU A 5 -9.66 11.23 -5.06
C GLU A 5 -8.72 11.42 -6.25
N ILE A 6 -8.27 10.31 -6.84
CA ILE A 6 -7.40 10.30 -8.00
C ILE A 6 -8.16 9.76 -9.21
N LYS A 7 -8.05 10.48 -10.32
CA LYS A 7 -8.48 10.03 -11.65
C LYS A 7 -7.25 10.01 -12.55
N ARG A 8 -6.83 8.81 -12.92
CA ARG A 8 -5.65 8.60 -13.76
C ARG A 8 -6.05 7.84 -15.01
N LYS A 9 -5.78 8.43 -16.17
CA LYS A 9 -6.06 7.82 -17.46
C LYS A 9 -4.81 7.85 -18.32
N THR A 10 -4.43 6.68 -18.83
CA THR A 10 -3.37 6.47 -19.82
C THR A 10 -3.94 5.86 -21.09
N ALA A 11 -3.10 5.38 -22.00
CA ALA A 11 -3.54 4.58 -23.13
C ALA A 11 -3.87 3.13 -22.70
N GLU A 12 -3.40 2.69 -21.54
CA GLU A 12 -3.43 1.31 -21.05
C GLU A 12 -4.44 1.12 -19.93
N THR A 13 -4.68 2.17 -19.10
CA THR A 13 -5.54 2.09 -17.92
C THR A 13 -6.45 3.30 -17.77
N ASP A 14 -7.63 3.12 -17.19
CA ASP A 14 -8.54 4.19 -16.73
C ASP A 14 -8.93 3.89 -15.28
N ILE A 15 -8.42 4.69 -14.33
CA ILE A 15 -8.49 4.46 -12.89
C ILE A 15 -9.25 5.59 -12.21
N ARG A 16 -10.19 5.22 -11.33
CA ARG A 16 -10.79 6.08 -10.32
C ARG A 16 -10.52 5.48 -8.96
N LEU A 17 -9.87 6.26 -8.08
CA LEU A 17 -9.49 5.81 -6.77
C LEU A 17 -9.87 6.87 -5.73
N PHE A 18 -10.49 6.43 -4.64
CA PHE A 18 -10.74 7.25 -3.45
C PHE A 18 -10.10 6.61 -2.24
N LEU A 19 -9.42 7.41 -1.44
CA LEU A 19 -8.79 7.01 -0.18
C LEU A 19 -9.21 7.92 0.96
N ASN A 20 -9.55 7.32 2.11
CA ASN A 20 -9.77 8.00 3.38
C ASN A 20 -8.86 7.37 4.45
N LEU A 21 -7.86 8.11 4.91
CA LEU A 21 -6.91 7.62 5.94
C LEU A 21 -7.55 7.52 7.33
N ASP A 22 -8.64 8.25 7.58
CA ASP A 22 -9.41 8.25 8.85
C ASP A 22 -10.66 7.37 8.77
N GLY A 23 -10.59 6.30 7.98
CA GLY A 23 -11.70 5.40 7.70
C GLY A 23 -11.90 4.29 8.73
N THR A 24 -12.74 3.34 8.37
CA THR A 24 -13.10 2.16 9.18
C THR A 24 -12.64 0.84 8.54
N GLY A 25 -12.04 0.92 7.34
CA GLY A 25 -11.61 -0.22 6.53
C GLY A 25 -12.73 -0.72 5.61
N GLU A 26 -13.61 0.18 5.17
CA GLU A 26 -14.57 -0.10 4.10
C GLU A 26 -13.86 -0.08 2.75
N SER A 27 -14.28 -0.98 1.85
CA SER A 27 -13.67 -1.07 0.53
C SER A 27 -14.65 -1.56 -0.52
N GLU A 28 -14.54 -0.99 -1.72
CA GLU A 28 -15.18 -1.46 -2.94
C GLU A 28 -14.12 -1.41 -4.04
N ILE A 29 -13.71 -2.57 -4.55
CA ILE A 29 -12.53 -2.70 -5.40
C ILE A 29 -12.85 -3.59 -6.59
N ASP A 30 -12.66 -3.06 -7.79
CA ASP A 30 -12.78 -3.76 -9.07
C ASP A 30 -11.62 -3.31 -9.96
N THR A 31 -10.55 -4.10 -9.99
CA THR A 31 -9.35 -3.83 -10.81
C THR A 31 -9.31 -4.65 -12.08
N GLY A 32 -10.19 -5.65 -12.20
CA GLY A 32 -10.10 -6.68 -13.23
C GLY A 32 -9.11 -7.80 -12.91
N CYS A 33 -8.31 -7.64 -11.83
CA CYS A 33 -7.36 -8.64 -11.32
C CYS A 33 -7.78 -9.10 -9.93
N GLY A 34 -8.47 -10.25 -9.83
CA GLY A 34 -9.12 -10.70 -8.59
C GLY A 34 -8.16 -10.92 -7.42
N PHE A 35 -6.90 -11.31 -7.68
CA PHE A 35 -5.92 -11.45 -6.60
C PHE A 35 -5.48 -10.09 -6.05
N LEU A 36 -5.30 -9.08 -6.92
CA LEU A 36 -5.01 -7.71 -6.49
C LEU A 36 -6.18 -7.13 -5.72
N ASP A 37 -7.44 -7.34 -6.16
CA ASP A 37 -8.63 -6.91 -5.44
C ASP A 37 -8.60 -7.42 -3.99
N HIS A 38 -8.34 -8.72 -3.82
CA HIS A 38 -8.23 -9.33 -2.50
C HIS A 38 -7.12 -8.68 -1.67
N MET A 39 -5.94 -8.43 -2.24
CA MET A 39 -4.82 -7.79 -1.51
C MET A 39 -5.15 -6.36 -1.09
N LEU A 40 -5.82 -5.59 -1.94
CA LEU A 40 -6.23 -4.21 -1.62
C LEU A 40 -7.33 -4.16 -0.55
N ILE A 41 -8.28 -5.10 -0.57
CA ILE A 41 -9.28 -5.28 0.49
C ILE A 41 -8.61 -5.53 1.83
N LEU A 42 -7.59 -6.40 1.86
CA LEU A 42 -6.82 -6.68 3.09
C LEU A 42 -6.02 -5.46 3.56
N LEU A 43 -5.38 -4.74 2.63
CA LEU A 43 -4.65 -3.50 2.93
C LEU A 43 -5.58 -2.46 3.58
N ALA A 44 -6.73 -2.22 2.97
CA ALA A 44 -7.75 -1.29 3.47
C ALA A 44 -8.25 -1.71 4.87
N LYS A 45 -8.63 -2.99 5.02
CA LYS A 45 -9.17 -3.52 6.27
C LYS A 45 -8.19 -3.43 7.44
N HIS A 46 -6.97 -3.88 7.23
CA HIS A 46 -5.92 -3.88 8.25
C HIS A 46 -5.34 -2.48 8.51
N GLY A 47 -5.32 -1.63 7.47
CA GLY A 47 -4.97 -0.21 7.57
C GLY A 47 -6.06 0.65 8.20
N ARG A 48 -7.31 0.13 8.30
CA ARG A 48 -8.52 0.89 8.68
C ARG A 48 -8.68 2.16 7.83
N MET A 49 -8.28 2.07 6.57
CA MET A 49 -8.50 3.08 5.55
C MET A 49 -9.73 2.70 4.74
N ASP A 50 -10.57 3.67 4.33
CA ASP A 50 -11.58 3.37 3.34
C ASP A 50 -10.97 3.53 1.96
N LEU A 51 -11.14 2.53 1.09
CA LEU A 51 -10.53 2.47 -0.23
C LEU A 51 -11.54 2.01 -1.29
N PHE A 52 -11.74 2.84 -2.31
CA PHE A 52 -12.58 2.53 -3.46
C PHE A 52 -11.72 2.62 -4.71
N VAL A 53 -11.72 1.55 -5.52
CA VAL A 53 -10.95 1.47 -6.76
C VAL A 53 -11.81 0.89 -7.86
N ASP A 54 -11.97 1.63 -8.95
CA ASP A 54 -12.51 1.16 -10.22
C ASP A 54 -11.43 1.35 -11.29
N CYS A 55 -10.97 0.27 -11.90
CA CYS A 55 -9.94 0.28 -12.92
C CYS A 55 -10.40 -0.53 -14.14
N ARG A 56 -10.16 0.05 -15.32
CA ARG A 56 -10.28 -0.65 -16.60
C ARG A 56 -8.90 -0.61 -17.27
N GLY A 57 -8.20 -1.72 -17.19
CA GLY A 57 -6.87 -1.91 -17.78
C GLY A 57 -6.90 -2.85 -18.98
N ASP A 58 -5.77 -2.92 -19.67
CA ASP A 58 -5.53 -3.78 -20.84
C ASP A 58 -5.14 -5.22 -20.44
N THR A 59 -5.87 -5.81 -19.48
CA THR A 59 -5.61 -7.14 -18.90
C THR A 59 -5.56 -8.28 -19.92
N GLN A 60 -5.98 -8.04 -21.18
CA GLN A 60 -5.78 -8.98 -22.30
C GLN A 60 -4.30 -9.08 -22.73
N VAL A 61 -3.46 -8.11 -22.36
CA VAL A 61 -1.99 -8.17 -22.52
C VAL A 61 -1.42 -8.97 -21.37
N ASP A 62 -1.49 -8.42 -20.16
CA ASP A 62 -1.22 -8.99 -18.85
C ASP A 62 -1.74 -8.05 -17.77
N ASP A 63 -1.47 -8.34 -16.49
CA ASP A 63 -1.91 -7.51 -15.37
C ASP A 63 -0.90 -6.40 -15.01
N HIS A 64 0.26 -6.29 -15.68
CA HIS A 64 1.38 -5.43 -15.28
C HIS A 64 0.96 -3.96 -15.20
N HIS A 65 0.45 -3.39 -16.31
CA HIS A 65 0.05 -1.99 -16.37
C HIS A 65 -1.02 -1.65 -15.33
N THR A 66 -1.98 -2.54 -15.14
CA THR A 66 -3.04 -2.40 -14.13
C THR A 66 -2.47 -2.32 -12.72
N VAL A 67 -1.58 -3.25 -12.37
CA VAL A 67 -1.00 -3.37 -11.03
C VAL A 67 -0.10 -2.18 -10.71
N GLU A 68 0.81 -1.82 -11.62
CA GLU A 68 1.70 -0.68 -11.46
C GLU A 68 0.92 0.64 -11.34
N ASP A 69 -0.01 0.89 -12.26
CA ASP A 69 -0.79 2.14 -12.32
C ASP A 69 -1.71 2.32 -11.11
N ILE A 70 -2.26 1.24 -10.55
CA ILE A 70 -3.00 1.26 -9.29
C ILE A 70 -2.05 1.60 -8.13
N GLY A 71 -0.85 1.02 -8.09
CA GLY A 71 0.18 1.38 -7.13
C GLY A 71 0.51 2.88 -7.18
N ILE A 72 0.72 3.42 -8.38
CA ILE A 72 0.95 4.86 -8.63
C ILE A 72 -0.23 5.69 -8.10
N ALA A 73 -1.46 5.36 -8.50
CA ALA A 73 -2.66 6.11 -8.12
C ALA A 73 -2.88 6.09 -6.60
N LEU A 74 -2.69 4.93 -5.96
CA LEU A 74 -2.79 4.80 -4.50
C LEU A 74 -1.70 5.60 -3.78
N GLY A 75 -0.47 5.61 -4.30
CA GLY A 75 0.62 6.41 -3.76
C GLY A 75 0.32 7.91 -3.82
N GLN A 76 -0.21 8.39 -4.96
CA GLN A 76 -0.65 9.79 -5.13
C GLN A 76 -1.78 10.15 -4.16
N ALA A 77 -2.80 9.30 -4.04
CA ALA A 77 -3.90 9.49 -3.10
C ALA A 77 -3.41 9.54 -1.65
N PHE A 78 -2.48 8.65 -1.30
CA PHE A 78 -1.90 8.60 0.04
C PHE A 78 -1.14 9.89 0.38
N LYS A 79 -0.29 10.37 -0.53
CA LYS A 79 0.45 11.63 -0.38
C LYS A 79 -0.49 12.82 -0.23
N GLU A 80 -1.51 12.93 -1.09
CA GLU A 80 -2.49 14.01 -1.06
C GLU A 80 -3.31 13.99 0.23
N ALA A 81 -3.82 12.83 0.64
CA ALA A 81 -4.59 12.68 1.87
C ALA A 81 -3.77 12.96 3.13
N LEU A 82 -2.47 12.62 3.11
CA LEU A 82 -1.57 12.85 4.24
C LEU A 82 -1.25 14.33 4.47
N GLY A 83 -1.27 15.15 3.43
CA GLY A 83 -1.05 16.59 3.50
C GLY A 83 0.35 16.97 4.02
N ASP A 84 0.38 17.90 4.96
CA ASP A 84 1.63 18.46 5.52
C ASP A 84 2.29 17.60 6.62
N LYS A 85 1.72 16.44 6.92
CA LYS A 85 2.23 15.45 7.88
C LYS A 85 2.33 15.94 9.33
N ARG A 86 1.57 16.99 9.70
CA ARG A 86 1.56 17.50 11.08
C ARG A 86 0.89 16.51 12.03
N GLY A 87 1.50 16.33 13.18
CA GLY A 87 0.98 15.54 14.28
C GLY A 87 0.89 14.04 14.02
N ILE A 88 1.45 13.51 12.94
CA ILE A 88 1.48 12.06 12.70
C ILE A 88 2.61 11.38 13.48
N ASN A 89 2.47 10.08 13.76
CA ASN A 89 3.57 9.28 14.33
C ASN A 89 4.77 9.18 13.39
N ARG A 90 4.56 9.32 12.07
CA ARG A 90 5.57 9.20 11.01
C ARG A 90 6.10 7.79 10.79
N TYR A 91 6.38 7.05 11.85
CA TYR A 91 6.90 5.68 11.79
C TYR A 91 5.84 4.67 12.15
N GLY A 92 5.88 3.51 11.49
CA GLY A 92 5.07 2.36 11.83
C GLY A 92 5.79 1.08 11.47
N SER A 93 5.64 0.06 12.31
CA SER A 93 6.19 -1.26 12.02
C SER A 93 5.25 -2.34 12.53
N GLN A 94 5.28 -3.49 11.85
CA GLN A 94 4.48 -4.65 12.20
C GLN A 94 5.24 -5.93 11.85
N ILE A 95 5.25 -6.87 12.76
CA ILE A 95 5.54 -8.28 12.47
C ILE A 95 4.19 -9.01 12.51
N LEU A 96 3.83 -9.68 11.42
CA LEU A 96 2.51 -10.27 11.25
C LEU A 96 2.65 -11.74 10.80
N PRO A 97 2.06 -12.68 11.56
CA PRO A 97 1.98 -14.08 11.14
C PRO A 97 0.77 -14.29 10.21
N MET A 98 0.95 -15.13 9.22
CA MET A 98 -0.10 -15.71 8.37
C MET A 98 0.21 -17.20 8.23
N ASP A 99 -0.35 -18.02 9.11
CA ASP A 99 -0.01 -19.43 9.30
C ASP A 99 1.50 -19.64 9.42
N GLU A 100 2.16 -20.30 8.47
CA GLU A 100 3.61 -20.54 8.46
C GLU A 100 4.42 -19.33 8.01
N ALA A 101 3.76 -18.34 7.36
CA ALA A 101 4.45 -17.12 6.93
C ALA A 101 4.54 -16.10 8.06
N LEU A 102 5.68 -15.43 8.15
CA LEU A 102 5.93 -14.37 9.11
C LEU A 102 6.56 -13.20 8.36
N ILE A 103 5.87 -12.06 8.30
CA ILE A 103 6.29 -10.90 7.54
C ILE A 103 6.50 -9.70 8.46
N LEU A 104 7.63 -9.02 8.26
CA LEU A 104 7.93 -7.73 8.87
C LEU A 104 7.75 -6.62 7.85
N THR A 105 7.06 -5.56 8.24
CA THR A 105 7.06 -4.28 7.51
C THR A 105 7.44 -3.13 8.42
N ALA A 106 8.16 -2.14 7.86
CA ALA A 106 8.51 -0.90 8.55
C ALA A 106 8.39 0.28 7.60
N VAL A 107 7.74 1.36 8.04
CA VAL A 107 7.43 2.56 7.27
C VAL A 107 8.06 3.79 7.91
N ASP A 108 8.62 4.69 7.09
CA ASP A 108 8.95 6.08 7.44
C ASP A 108 8.32 7.02 6.40
N LEU A 109 7.40 7.87 6.84
CA LEU A 109 6.73 8.88 5.99
C LEU A 109 7.64 10.10 5.75
N SER A 110 8.85 9.84 5.28
CA SER A 110 10.00 10.76 5.25
C SER A 110 10.02 11.76 4.10
N GLY A 111 9.10 11.69 3.14
CA GLY A 111 9.18 12.46 1.89
C GLY A 111 10.17 11.89 0.86
N ARG A 112 10.71 10.69 1.08
CA ARG A 112 11.67 10.02 0.19
C ARG A 112 11.18 8.62 -0.16
N GLY A 113 11.02 8.35 -1.45
CA GLY A 113 10.63 7.04 -1.95
C GLY A 113 11.79 6.04 -1.88
N TYR A 114 11.67 5.01 -1.03
CA TYR A 114 12.59 3.88 -0.98
C TYR A 114 11.84 2.59 -0.64
N LEU A 115 12.02 1.55 -1.43
CA LEU A 115 11.48 0.22 -1.17
C LEU A 115 12.63 -0.75 -0.87
N GLY A 116 12.63 -1.32 0.34
CA GLY A 116 13.44 -2.47 0.70
C GLY A 116 12.59 -3.73 0.61
N TYR A 117 12.62 -4.42 -0.52
CA TYR A 117 11.79 -5.60 -0.79
C TYR A 117 12.60 -6.88 -0.68
N GLU A 118 12.24 -7.73 0.27
CA GLU A 118 12.92 -9.01 0.53
C GLU A 118 11.88 -10.11 0.77
N LEU A 119 11.07 -10.41 -0.24
CA LEU A 119 10.18 -11.57 -0.27
C LEU A 119 10.74 -12.64 -1.22
N GLN A 120 10.76 -13.88 -0.77
CA GLN A 120 11.09 -15.06 -1.57
C GLN A 120 9.78 -15.81 -1.86
N ILE A 121 9.13 -15.47 -2.96
CA ILE A 121 7.87 -16.06 -3.35
C ILE A 121 8.15 -17.28 -4.23
N PRO A 122 7.85 -18.51 -3.78
CA PRO A 122 8.33 -19.72 -4.47
C PRO A 122 7.60 -20.01 -5.79
N SER A 123 6.32 -19.59 -5.93
CA SER A 123 5.54 -19.80 -7.15
C SER A 123 5.55 -18.57 -8.04
N GLN A 124 5.67 -18.75 -9.35
CA GLN A 124 5.58 -17.65 -10.31
C GLN A 124 4.16 -17.05 -10.41
N LYS A 125 3.13 -17.83 -10.05
CA LYS A 125 1.73 -17.38 -10.08
C LYS A 125 0.98 -17.80 -8.82
N VAL A 126 0.00 -16.96 -8.45
CA VAL A 126 -1.09 -17.31 -7.53
C VAL A 126 -2.41 -17.11 -8.28
N GLY A 127 -3.10 -18.19 -8.61
CA GLY A 127 -4.17 -18.13 -9.60
C GLY A 127 -3.63 -17.69 -10.95
N ASN A 128 -4.18 -16.62 -11.51
CA ASN A 128 -3.71 -16.02 -12.77
C ASN A 128 -2.70 -14.88 -12.55
N PHE A 129 -2.49 -14.45 -11.30
CA PHE A 129 -1.66 -13.32 -10.94
C PHE A 129 -0.17 -13.70 -10.93
N ASP A 130 0.66 -12.97 -11.66
CA ASP A 130 2.11 -13.12 -11.65
C ASP A 130 2.71 -12.52 -10.37
N THR A 131 3.47 -13.30 -9.62
CA THR A 131 3.94 -12.89 -8.28
C THR A 131 5.00 -11.80 -8.32
N GLU A 132 5.68 -11.59 -9.45
CA GLU A 132 6.60 -10.47 -9.66
C GLU A 132 5.90 -9.11 -9.59
N LEU A 133 4.60 -9.05 -9.90
CA LEU A 133 3.80 -7.82 -9.87
C LEU A 133 3.59 -7.26 -8.45
N VAL A 134 3.83 -8.07 -7.43
CA VAL A 134 3.77 -7.59 -6.03
C VAL A 134 4.82 -6.50 -5.78
N GLU A 135 6.03 -6.69 -6.30
CA GLU A 135 7.10 -5.69 -6.18
C GLU A 135 6.76 -4.44 -6.98
N GLU A 136 6.23 -4.58 -8.21
CA GLU A 136 5.83 -3.47 -9.07
C GLU A 136 4.73 -2.61 -8.44
N PHE A 137 3.73 -3.24 -7.81
CA PHE A 137 2.72 -2.51 -7.04
C PHE A 137 3.35 -1.63 -5.95
N TRP A 138 4.25 -2.21 -5.14
CA TRP A 138 4.88 -1.46 -4.05
C TRP A 138 5.85 -0.40 -4.56
N LEU A 139 6.55 -0.62 -5.67
CA LEU A 139 7.39 0.39 -6.32
C LEU A 139 6.55 1.58 -6.80
N GLY A 140 5.43 1.31 -7.49
CA GLY A 140 4.49 2.33 -7.91
C GLY A 140 3.97 3.15 -6.73
N PHE A 141 3.53 2.48 -5.66
CA PHE A 141 3.04 3.12 -4.45
C PHE A 141 4.12 3.99 -3.77
N ILE A 142 5.28 3.42 -3.48
CA ILE A 142 6.33 4.10 -2.71
C ILE A 142 6.89 5.33 -3.41
N ARG A 143 7.11 5.26 -4.72
CA ARG A 143 7.61 6.38 -5.52
C ARG A 143 6.65 7.57 -5.50
N ASN A 144 5.35 7.32 -5.45
CA ASN A 144 4.32 8.35 -5.50
C ASN A 144 3.84 8.79 -4.10
N ALA A 145 3.85 7.92 -3.11
CA ALA A 145 3.62 8.27 -1.70
C ALA A 145 4.79 9.00 -1.05
N GLU A 146 5.98 8.95 -1.67
CA GLU A 146 7.22 9.53 -1.16
C GLU A 146 7.52 9.09 0.28
N CYS A 147 7.49 7.78 0.51
CA CYS A 147 7.82 7.19 1.80
C CYS A 147 8.81 6.04 1.66
N THR A 148 9.46 5.69 2.76
CA THR A 148 10.30 4.49 2.84
C THR A 148 9.45 3.34 3.36
N LEU A 149 9.53 2.19 2.70
CA LEU A 149 8.89 0.93 3.15
C LEU A 149 9.90 -0.21 3.05
N HIS A 150 10.07 -0.92 4.13
CA HIS A 150 10.73 -2.23 4.14
C HIS A 150 9.70 -3.33 4.29
N ILE A 151 9.80 -4.36 3.45
CA ILE A 151 9.00 -5.60 3.51
C ILE A 151 9.99 -6.75 3.55
N ARG A 152 10.00 -7.51 4.66
CA ARG A 152 10.90 -8.64 4.86
C ARG A 152 10.14 -9.88 5.24
N GLN A 153 10.43 -10.97 4.54
CA GLN A 153 9.98 -12.29 4.92
C GLN A 153 10.93 -12.88 5.99
N LEU A 154 10.37 -13.20 7.14
CA LEU A 154 11.11 -13.85 8.24
C LEU A 154 10.93 -15.37 8.21
N ALA A 155 9.76 -15.85 7.73
CA ALA A 155 9.43 -17.23 7.48
C ALA A 155 8.32 -17.35 6.45
N GLY A 156 8.08 -18.55 5.91
CA GLY A 156 6.97 -18.84 5.02
C GLY A 156 7.38 -19.60 3.77
N SER A 157 6.47 -20.40 3.25
CA SER A 157 6.67 -21.21 2.05
C SER A 157 5.48 -21.18 1.07
N ASN A 158 4.30 -20.75 1.52
CA ASN A 158 3.12 -20.58 0.67
C ASN A 158 3.11 -19.18 0.07
N SER A 159 3.14 -19.09 -1.26
CA SER A 159 3.17 -17.81 -2.00
C SER A 159 2.01 -16.89 -1.66
N HIS A 160 0.80 -17.43 -1.53
CA HIS A 160 -0.39 -16.66 -1.15
C HIS A 160 -0.22 -16.08 0.26
N HIS A 161 0.18 -16.90 1.25
CA HIS A 161 0.34 -16.45 2.64
C HIS A 161 1.44 -15.40 2.79
N ILE A 162 2.55 -15.53 2.04
CA ILE A 162 3.63 -14.54 2.02
C ILE A 162 3.12 -13.19 1.51
N ILE A 163 2.43 -13.18 0.38
CA ILE A 163 1.91 -11.95 -0.24
C ILE A 163 0.81 -11.34 0.65
N GLU A 164 -0.15 -12.13 1.09
CA GLU A 164 -1.23 -11.69 1.98
C GLU A 164 -0.66 -11.12 3.29
N GLY A 165 0.32 -11.79 3.88
CA GLY A 165 1.04 -11.32 5.06
C GLY A 165 1.70 -9.95 4.84
N ALA A 166 2.27 -9.71 3.65
CA ALA A 166 2.89 -8.44 3.28
C ALA A 166 1.85 -7.30 3.21
N PHE A 167 0.71 -7.51 2.54
CA PHE A 167 -0.34 -6.48 2.44
C PHE A 167 -1.01 -6.18 3.79
N LYS A 168 -1.31 -7.20 4.60
CA LYS A 168 -1.85 -7.04 5.96
C LYS A 168 -0.88 -6.29 6.87
N SER A 169 0.39 -6.70 6.86
CA SER A 169 1.45 -6.10 7.68
C SER A 169 1.68 -4.63 7.28
N ALA A 170 1.77 -4.34 5.96
CA ALA A 170 1.91 -2.99 5.45
C ALA A 170 0.71 -2.10 5.83
N GLY A 171 -0.53 -2.60 5.71
CA GLY A 171 -1.72 -1.87 6.15
C GLY A 171 -1.63 -1.46 7.62
N ARG A 172 -1.23 -2.37 8.51
CA ARG A 172 -1.06 -2.06 9.94
C ARG A 172 0.08 -1.08 10.21
N SER A 173 1.21 -1.20 9.50
CA SER A 173 2.34 -0.29 9.63
C SER A 173 1.98 1.13 9.15
N LEU A 174 1.28 1.23 8.01
CA LEU A 174 0.76 2.51 7.49
C LEU A 174 -0.22 3.14 8.47
N ARG A 175 -1.17 2.36 9.02
CA ARG A 175 -2.10 2.83 10.05
C ARG A 175 -1.38 3.43 11.26
N ALA A 176 -0.34 2.75 11.75
CA ALA A 176 0.44 3.26 12.87
C ALA A 176 1.18 4.55 12.50
N ALA A 177 1.78 4.62 11.30
CA ALA A 177 2.55 5.76 10.84
C ALA A 177 1.69 7.02 10.63
N VAL A 178 0.44 6.87 10.12
CA VAL A 178 -0.47 8.01 9.87
C VAL A 178 -1.28 8.41 11.10
N ALA A 179 -1.26 7.64 12.18
CA ALA A 179 -2.00 7.97 13.40
C ALA A 179 -1.54 9.32 13.96
N ILE A 180 -2.52 10.12 14.41
CA ILE A 180 -2.23 11.40 15.06
C ILE A 180 -1.79 11.14 16.50
N ASP A 181 -0.62 11.68 16.84
CA ASP A 181 -0.13 11.73 18.21
C ASP A 181 -0.72 12.98 18.89
N PRO A 182 -1.59 12.84 19.90
CA PRO A 182 -2.23 13.96 20.54
C PRO A 182 -1.21 14.87 21.28
N ASP A 183 -0.06 14.32 21.69
CA ASP A 183 0.98 15.08 22.41
C ASP A 183 1.80 15.98 21.47
N CYS A 184 1.77 15.68 20.15
CA CYS A 184 2.53 16.40 19.12
C CYS A 184 1.65 16.92 17.97
N ALA A 185 0.33 17.09 18.18
CA ALA A 185 -0.66 17.32 17.11
C ALA A 185 -0.39 18.56 16.22
N GLY A 186 0.37 19.53 16.68
CA GLY A 186 0.73 20.74 15.92
C GLY A 186 2.12 20.71 15.29
N GLU A 187 2.89 19.66 15.51
CA GLU A 187 4.30 19.60 15.12
C GLU A 187 4.52 18.74 13.85
N ILE A 188 5.55 19.10 13.09
CA ILE A 188 6.07 18.20 12.06
C ILE A 188 7.07 17.27 12.75
N PRO A 189 6.93 15.94 12.69
CA PRO A 189 7.78 14.98 13.41
C PRO A 189 9.16 14.85 12.75
N SER A 190 9.90 15.97 12.71
CA SER A 190 11.22 16.08 12.10
C SER A 190 12.03 17.19 12.76
N THR A 191 13.28 16.89 13.14
CA THR A 191 14.23 17.88 13.64
C THR A 191 14.58 18.96 12.63
N LYS A 192 14.26 18.73 11.34
CA LYS A 192 14.46 19.71 10.26
C LYS A 192 13.28 20.67 10.11
N GLY A 193 12.13 20.40 10.79
CA GLY A 193 10.89 21.18 10.66
C GLY A 193 10.15 20.97 9.33
N VAL A 194 10.61 20.04 8.48
CA VAL A 194 10.00 19.66 7.20
C VAL A 194 10.13 18.15 6.97
N LEU A 195 9.21 17.58 6.17
CA LEU A 195 9.21 16.19 5.69
C LEU A 195 8.88 16.13 4.20
#